data_c13b244332fdfa33b774a232de312bf1
#
_entry.id   c13b244332fdfa33b774a232de312bf1
#
_cell.length_a   1.000
_cell.length_b   1.000
_cell.length_c   1.000
_cell.angle_alpha   90.00
_cell.angle_beta   90.00
_cell.angle_gamma   90.00
#
_symmetry.space_group_name_H-M   'P 1'
#
loop_
_entity.id
_entity.type
_entity.pdbx_description
1 polymer ?
#
loop_
_entity_poly.entity_id
_entity_poly.type
_entity_poly.pdbx_seq_one_letter_code
_entity_poly.pdbx_strand_id
1 'polypeptide(L)'
;MAISRGGWVPGRVLSDLLENPNIATIKVEHYIGIYKTRARPKITQPLPIEVMGKRILLVDDIADSGKSLKLVKKHLFDQGVADVKICALYSKPWSVVTPDFCARTTDAWICFPHEIYETLRKIILKLKGQGKSREKIEAELARIGIKPAIVKKFAPQILAGEDSR
;
A
#
# COMPACT_ATOMS: atom_id res chain seq x y z
N MET A 1 -9.16 2.45 11.78
CA MET A 1 -9.16 1.24 10.92
C MET A 1 -8.13 1.37 9.83
N ALA A 2 -7.35 0.34 9.53
CA ALA A 2 -6.32 0.37 8.51
C ALA A 2 -6.64 -0.59 7.35
N ILE A 3 -6.40 -0.15 6.10
CA ILE A 3 -6.43 -1.06 4.95
C ILE A 3 -5.10 -1.82 4.91
N SER A 4 -5.15 -3.14 4.98
CA SER A 4 -3.92 -3.91 4.92
C SER A 4 -3.50 -4.17 3.46
N ARG A 5 -2.19 -4.07 3.16
CA ARG A 5 -1.04 -3.97 4.08
C ARG A 5 -0.56 -2.52 4.29
N GLY A 6 -0.71 -1.61 3.31
CA GLY A 6 -0.12 -0.27 3.32
C GLY A 6 -0.53 0.58 4.53
N GLY A 7 -1.81 0.54 4.88
CA GLY A 7 -2.35 1.29 6.01
C GLY A 7 -1.92 0.82 7.40
N TRP A 8 -1.23 -0.33 7.56
CA TRP A 8 -0.86 -0.83 8.89
C TRP A 8 0.09 0.09 9.64
N VAL A 9 1.15 0.54 8.97
CA VAL A 9 2.15 1.41 9.60
C VAL A 9 1.54 2.76 9.98
N PRO A 10 0.92 3.53 9.06
CA PRO A 10 0.29 4.79 9.43
C PRO A 10 -0.87 4.60 10.41
N GLY A 11 -1.66 3.54 10.29
CA GLY A 11 -2.75 3.24 11.23
C GLY A 11 -2.25 3.00 12.64
N ARG A 12 -1.14 2.26 12.81
CA ARG A 12 -0.53 2.03 14.12
C ARG A 12 0.02 3.32 14.73
N VAL A 13 0.72 4.12 13.94
CA VAL A 13 1.26 5.41 14.41
C VAL A 13 0.13 6.36 14.82
N LEU A 14 -0.92 6.47 14.00
CA LEU A 14 -2.08 7.32 14.32
C LEU A 14 -2.84 6.82 15.56
N SER A 15 -2.91 5.50 15.78
CA SER A 15 -3.50 4.94 17.01
C SER A 15 -2.79 5.46 18.26
N ASP A 16 -1.47 5.54 18.25
CA ASP A 16 -0.70 6.10 19.37
C ASP A 16 -0.89 7.62 19.49
N LEU A 17 -0.74 8.35 18.41
CA LEU A 17 -0.84 9.81 18.43
C LEU A 17 -2.24 10.33 18.82
N LEU A 18 -3.27 9.56 18.52
CA LEU A 18 -4.66 9.88 18.90
C LEU A 18 -5.09 9.24 20.21
N GLU A 19 -4.18 8.57 20.92
CA GLU A 19 -4.44 7.83 22.15
C GLU A 19 -5.66 6.89 22.04
N ASN A 20 -5.84 6.29 20.85
CA ASN A 20 -6.97 5.43 20.58
C ASN A 20 -6.52 3.99 20.27
N PRO A 21 -6.66 3.06 21.24
CA PRO A 21 -6.25 1.67 21.06
C PRO A 21 -7.20 0.85 20.18
N ASN A 22 -8.36 1.40 19.81
CA ASN A 22 -9.36 0.70 19.01
C ASN A 22 -8.96 0.67 17.52
N ILE A 23 -8.01 -0.20 17.20
CA ILE A 23 -7.53 -0.41 15.82
C ILE A 23 -8.02 -1.75 15.29
N ALA A 24 -8.48 -1.75 14.04
CA ALA A 24 -8.82 -2.96 13.30
C ALA A 24 -8.30 -2.84 11.86
N THR A 25 -8.18 -3.98 11.19
CA THR A 25 -7.74 -4.03 9.79
C THR A 25 -8.76 -4.70 8.90
N ILE A 26 -8.82 -4.23 7.65
CA ILE A 26 -9.56 -4.85 6.55
C ILE A 26 -8.61 -5.09 5.39
N LYS A 27 -8.64 -6.28 4.79
CA LYS A 27 -7.74 -6.60 3.68
C LYS A 27 -8.42 -6.39 2.34
N VAL A 28 -7.75 -5.63 1.47
CA VAL A 28 -8.16 -5.43 0.08
C VAL A 28 -7.05 -5.93 -0.83
N GLU A 29 -7.41 -6.78 -1.78
CA GLU A 29 -6.52 -7.27 -2.82
C GLU A 29 -7.04 -6.88 -4.20
N HIS A 30 -6.13 -6.66 -5.15
CA HIS A 30 -6.48 -6.37 -6.52
C HIS A 30 -6.50 -7.67 -7.32
N TYR A 31 -7.68 -8.06 -7.77
CA TYR A 31 -7.90 -9.27 -8.54
C TYR A 31 -8.06 -8.97 -10.02
N ILE A 32 -7.30 -9.65 -10.86
CA ILE A 32 -7.46 -9.65 -12.32
C ILE A 32 -8.35 -10.85 -12.65
N GLY A 33 -9.64 -10.61 -12.91
CA GLY A 33 -10.57 -11.67 -13.31
C GLY A 33 -10.23 -12.25 -14.67
N ILE A 34 -10.59 -13.52 -14.88
CA ILE A 34 -10.52 -14.18 -16.18
C ILE A 34 -11.27 -13.30 -17.20
N TYR A 35 -10.65 -13.00 -18.32
CA TYR A 35 -11.17 -12.08 -19.37
C TYR A 35 -11.22 -10.58 -19.01
N LYS A 36 -10.52 -10.10 -17.97
CA LYS A 36 -10.46 -8.67 -17.62
C LYS A 36 -9.04 -8.14 -17.70
N THR A 37 -8.89 -7.00 -18.37
CA THR A 37 -7.60 -6.31 -18.54
C THR A 37 -7.21 -5.42 -17.37
N ARG A 38 -8.15 -5.15 -16.43
CA ARG A 38 -7.91 -4.26 -15.27
C ARG A 38 -8.24 -4.95 -13.97
N ALA A 39 -7.32 -4.87 -13.03
CA ALA A 39 -7.52 -5.34 -11.66
C ALA A 39 -8.63 -4.55 -10.97
N ARG A 40 -9.49 -5.26 -10.23
CA ARG A 40 -10.53 -4.66 -9.39
C ARG A 40 -10.23 -4.96 -7.92
N PRO A 41 -10.42 -3.99 -7.01
CA PRO A 41 -10.25 -4.26 -5.59
C PRO A 41 -11.37 -5.19 -5.11
N LYS A 42 -11.00 -6.13 -4.24
CA LYS A 42 -11.90 -7.05 -3.54
C LYS A 42 -11.50 -7.11 -2.08
N ILE A 43 -12.47 -7.06 -1.18
CA ILE A 43 -12.24 -7.34 0.25
C ILE A 43 -12.05 -8.85 0.37
N THR A 44 -10.86 -9.25 0.83
CA THR A 44 -10.48 -10.68 1.00
C THR A 44 -10.42 -11.09 2.46
N GLN A 45 -10.34 -10.12 3.37
CA GLN A 45 -10.52 -10.33 4.80
C GLN A 45 -11.45 -9.24 5.32
N PRO A 46 -12.68 -9.59 5.75
CA PRO A 46 -13.62 -8.64 6.29
C PRO A 46 -13.21 -8.18 7.70
N LEU A 47 -13.97 -7.24 8.26
CA LEU A 47 -13.73 -6.73 9.59
C LEU A 47 -13.99 -7.80 10.65
N PRO A 48 -13.09 -7.94 11.63
CA PRO A 48 -13.28 -8.86 12.75
C PRO A 48 -14.08 -8.24 13.91
N ILE A 49 -14.63 -7.03 13.73
CA ILE A 49 -15.31 -6.27 14.79
C ILE A 49 -16.62 -5.69 14.29
N GLU A 50 -17.56 -5.47 15.20
CA GLU A 50 -18.79 -4.73 14.93
C GLU A 50 -18.51 -3.23 14.80
N VAL A 51 -19.09 -2.60 13.78
CA VAL A 51 -18.87 -1.19 13.44
C VAL A 51 -20.14 -0.35 13.37
N MET A 52 -21.31 -0.96 13.56
CA MET A 52 -22.60 -0.27 13.53
C MET A 52 -22.62 0.94 14.47
N GLY A 53 -23.08 2.07 13.97
CA GLY A 53 -23.15 3.34 14.71
C GLY A 53 -21.83 3.99 15.06
N LYS A 54 -20.67 3.39 14.71
CA LYS A 54 -19.34 3.96 15.02
C LYS A 54 -18.91 4.99 13.97
N ARG A 55 -18.08 5.93 14.40
CA ARG A 55 -17.33 6.83 13.50
C ARG A 55 -15.96 6.22 13.24
N ILE A 56 -15.60 6.06 11.98
CA ILE A 56 -14.40 5.35 11.55
C ILE A 56 -13.42 6.32 10.88
N LEU A 57 -12.16 6.33 11.33
CA LEU A 57 -11.05 6.85 10.57
C LEU A 57 -10.45 5.70 9.75
N LEU A 58 -10.67 5.74 8.44
CA LEU A 58 -10.14 4.77 7.48
C LEU A 58 -8.76 5.23 7.01
N VAL A 59 -7.72 4.44 7.28
CA VAL A 59 -6.32 4.81 7.06
C VAL A 59 -5.69 3.92 6.00
N ASP A 60 -5.00 4.56 5.05
CA ASP A 60 -4.09 3.91 4.10
C ASP A 60 -2.79 4.71 3.98
N ASP A 61 -1.75 4.15 3.39
CA ASP A 61 -0.49 4.86 3.14
C ASP A 61 -0.62 5.81 1.93
N ILE A 62 -1.35 5.38 0.90
CA ILE A 62 -1.52 6.15 -0.32
C ILE A 62 -2.93 5.98 -0.93
N ALA A 63 -3.57 7.10 -1.24
CA ALA A 63 -4.74 7.14 -2.12
C ALA A 63 -4.25 7.19 -3.59
N ASP A 64 -3.79 6.06 -4.15
CA ASP A 64 -3.32 6.00 -5.52
C ASP A 64 -4.50 6.09 -6.50
N SER A 65 -5.09 4.99 -6.94
CA SER A 65 -6.33 5.05 -7.72
C SER A 65 -7.57 5.40 -6.88
N GLY A 66 -7.48 5.31 -5.56
CA GLY A 66 -8.58 5.51 -4.62
C GLY A 66 -9.64 4.41 -4.60
N LYS A 67 -9.54 3.41 -5.47
CA LYS A 67 -10.57 2.37 -5.63
C LYS A 67 -10.72 1.48 -4.40
N SER A 68 -9.64 1.14 -3.71
CA SER A 68 -9.68 0.37 -2.46
C SER A 68 -10.38 1.16 -1.35
N LEU A 69 -10.01 2.43 -1.18
CA LEU A 69 -10.65 3.34 -0.23
C LEU A 69 -12.15 3.49 -0.50
N LYS A 70 -12.53 3.70 -1.77
CA LYS A 70 -13.94 3.79 -2.17
C LYS A 70 -14.72 2.51 -1.87
N LEU A 71 -14.12 1.34 -2.15
CA LEU A 71 -14.74 0.04 -1.88
C LEU A 71 -14.97 -0.15 -0.38
N VAL A 72 -13.93 0.09 0.44
CA VAL A 72 -14.02 -0.09 1.89
C VAL A 72 -14.97 0.92 2.52
N LYS A 73 -14.93 2.19 2.09
CA LYS A 73 -15.87 3.21 2.57
C LYS A 73 -17.32 2.80 2.33
N LYS A 74 -17.62 2.31 1.11
CA LYS A 74 -18.96 1.79 0.79
C LYS A 74 -19.33 0.60 1.69
N HIS A 75 -18.43 -0.38 1.83
CA HIS A 75 -18.64 -1.55 2.66
C HIS A 75 -18.94 -1.19 4.12
N LEU A 76 -18.24 -0.17 4.67
CA LEU A 76 -18.49 0.31 6.02
C LEU A 76 -19.88 0.93 6.19
N PHE A 77 -20.32 1.76 5.22
CA PHE A 77 -21.68 2.30 5.25
C PHE A 77 -22.74 1.22 5.12
N ASP A 78 -22.51 0.20 4.28
CA ASP A 78 -23.41 -0.97 4.16
C ASP A 78 -23.51 -1.75 5.49
N GLN A 79 -22.51 -1.61 6.40
CA GLN A 79 -22.49 -2.17 7.76
C GLN A 79 -23.03 -1.21 8.84
N GLY A 80 -23.62 -0.09 8.44
CA GLY A 80 -24.30 0.82 9.36
C GLY A 80 -23.41 1.72 10.20
N VAL A 81 -22.16 2.03 9.74
CA VAL A 81 -21.33 3.03 10.43
C VAL A 81 -21.96 4.41 10.36
N ALA A 82 -21.78 5.21 11.39
CA ALA A 82 -22.31 6.58 11.46
C ALA A 82 -21.54 7.56 10.57
N ASP A 83 -20.23 7.43 10.46
CA ASP A 83 -19.39 8.28 9.59
C ASP A 83 -18.08 7.59 9.25
N VAL A 84 -17.49 7.94 8.08
CA VAL A 84 -16.18 7.46 7.64
C VAL A 84 -15.38 8.63 7.11
N LYS A 85 -14.30 8.97 7.83
CA LYS A 85 -13.26 9.89 7.38
C LYS A 85 -12.07 9.11 6.85
N ILE A 86 -11.50 9.57 5.74
CA ILE A 86 -10.35 8.93 5.09
C ILE A 86 -9.08 9.71 5.42
N CYS A 87 -8.05 8.98 5.86
CA CYS A 87 -6.71 9.51 6.07
C CYS A 87 -5.71 8.74 5.22
N ALA A 88 -4.88 9.46 4.43
CA ALA A 88 -3.78 8.88 3.69
C ALA A 88 -2.53 9.74 3.85
N LEU A 89 -1.34 9.13 3.90
CA LEU A 89 -0.09 9.92 3.93
C LEU A 89 0.08 10.69 2.63
N TYR A 90 -0.21 10.03 1.51
CA TYR A 90 -0.14 10.65 0.19
C TYR A 90 -1.41 10.42 -0.63
N SER A 91 -1.69 11.35 -1.53
CA SER A 91 -2.74 11.21 -2.54
C SER A 91 -2.18 11.46 -3.93
N LYS A 92 -2.72 10.76 -4.91
CA LYS A 92 -2.42 11.01 -6.32
C LYS A 92 -3.46 11.94 -6.93
N PRO A 93 -3.06 12.84 -7.87
CA PRO A 93 -4.00 13.75 -8.54
C PRO A 93 -5.14 13.05 -9.28
N TRP A 94 -4.91 11.79 -9.70
CA TRP A 94 -5.90 10.97 -10.42
C TRP A 94 -6.74 10.07 -9.52
N SER A 95 -6.57 10.13 -8.20
CA SER A 95 -7.36 9.33 -7.26
C SER A 95 -8.85 9.66 -7.36
N VAL A 96 -9.69 8.61 -7.42
CA VAL A 96 -11.17 8.76 -7.43
C VAL A 96 -11.74 9.10 -6.05
N VAL A 97 -10.89 9.20 -5.04
CA VAL A 97 -11.24 9.59 -3.67
C VAL A 97 -10.28 10.69 -3.23
N THR A 98 -10.82 11.78 -2.74
CA THR A 98 -10.06 12.79 -2.02
C THR A 98 -10.08 12.43 -0.53
N PRO A 99 -8.93 12.14 0.11
CA PRO A 99 -8.88 11.91 1.55
C PRO A 99 -9.32 13.15 2.33
N ASP A 100 -10.01 12.95 3.45
CA ASP A 100 -10.35 14.04 4.38
C ASP A 100 -9.09 14.62 5.06
N PHE A 101 -8.08 13.74 5.27
CA PHE A 101 -6.78 14.10 5.82
C PHE A 101 -5.68 13.52 4.93
N CYS A 102 -4.79 14.39 4.44
CA CYS A 102 -3.68 14.01 3.58
C CYS A 102 -2.48 14.90 3.86
N ALA A 103 -1.30 14.30 4.04
CA ALA A 103 -0.09 15.08 4.26
C ALA A 103 0.39 15.77 2.97
N ARG A 104 0.27 15.10 1.82
CA ARG A 104 0.74 15.64 0.53
C ARG A 104 0.08 14.97 -0.67
N THR A 105 -0.22 15.78 -1.69
CA THR A 105 -0.58 15.29 -3.04
C THR A 105 0.66 15.33 -3.94
N THR A 106 0.91 14.26 -4.70
CA THR A 106 2.05 14.15 -5.63
C THR A 106 1.78 13.12 -6.71
N ASP A 107 2.30 13.37 -7.90
CA ASP A 107 2.34 12.43 -9.04
C ASP A 107 3.59 11.54 -9.01
N ALA A 108 4.62 11.90 -8.21
CA ALA A 108 5.86 11.15 -8.08
C ALA A 108 5.63 9.73 -7.56
N TRP A 109 6.46 8.77 -7.98
CA TRP A 109 6.50 7.45 -7.36
C TRP A 109 6.92 7.56 -5.90
N ILE A 110 6.25 6.82 -5.02
CA ILE A 110 6.56 6.78 -3.59
C ILE A 110 7.03 5.37 -3.25
N CYS A 111 8.13 5.29 -2.51
CA CYS A 111 8.61 4.08 -1.89
C CYS A 111 8.68 4.31 -0.37
N PHE A 112 7.77 3.70 0.36
CA PHE A 112 7.76 3.82 1.81
C PHE A 112 8.89 3.01 2.46
N PRO A 113 9.41 3.44 3.62
CA PRO A 113 10.48 2.70 4.32
C PRO A 113 10.11 1.24 4.63
N HIS A 114 8.85 0.97 4.89
CA HIS A 114 8.35 -0.38 5.20
C HIS A 114 8.09 -1.26 3.96
N GLU A 115 8.20 -0.69 2.74
CA GLU A 115 8.01 -1.40 1.47
C GLU A 115 9.31 -1.56 0.66
N ILE A 116 10.43 -1.07 1.20
CA ILE A 116 11.70 -0.99 0.45
C ILE A 116 12.14 -2.34 -0.10
N TYR A 117 11.97 -3.42 0.66
CA TYR A 117 12.33 -4.76 0.21
C TYR A 117 11.45 -5.24 -0.95
N GLU A 118 10.14 -5.05 -0.85
CA GLU A 118 9.18 -5.41 -1.90
C GLU A 118 9.44 -4.61 -3.19
N THR A 119 9.70 -3.31 -3.04
CA THR A 119 10.05 -2.43 -4.17
C THR A 119 11.33 -2.89 -4.86
N LEU A 120 12.41 -3.14 -4.08
CA LEU A 120 13.65 -3.67 -4.62
C LEU A 120 13.45 -4.98 -5.37
N ARG A 121 12.73 -5.92 -4.76
CA ARG A 121 12.45 -7.21 -5.34
C ARG A 121 11.75 -7.07 -6.69
N LYS A 122 10.69 -6.27 -6.77
CA LYS A 122 9.95 -6.03 -8.02
C LYS A 122 10.84 -5.45 -9.12
N ILE A 123 11.69 -4.46 -8.77
CA ILE A 123 12.58 -3.80 -9.74
C ILE A 123 13.67 -4.75 -10.20
N ILE A 124 14.36 -5.42 -9.28
CA ILE A 124 15.45 -6.35 -9.58
C ILE A 124 14.96 -7.47 -10.50
N LEU A 125 13.84 -8.12 -10.15
CA LEU A 125 13.28 -9.21 -10.94
C LEU A 125 12.87 -8.75 -12.35
N LYS A 126 12.25 -7.57 -12.45
CA LYS A 126 11.90 -6.98 -13.74
C LYS A 126 13.13 -6.74 -14.62
N LEU A 127 14.19 -6.15 -14.05
CA LEU A 127 15.43 -5.85 -14.78
C LEU A 127 16.21 -7.12 -15.14
N LYS A 128 16.24 -8.11 -14.24
CA LYS A 128 16.82 -9.44 -14.52
C LYS A 128 16.08 -10.14 -15.66
N GLY A 129 14.75 -10.13 -15.66
CA GLY A 129 13.93 -10.66 -16.75
C GLY A 129 14.13 -9.94 -18.10
N GLN A 130 14.69 -8.71 -18.09
CA GLN A 130 15.11 -7.97 -19.27
C GLN A 130 16.56 -8.26 -19.69
N GLY A 131 17.24 -9.23 -19.07
CA GLY A 131 18.64 -9.58 -19.36
C GLY A 131 19.66 -8.55 -18.90
N LYS A 132 19.31 -7.66 -17.94
CA LYS A 132 20.27 -6.70 -17.39
C LYS A 132 21.29 -7.39 -16.48
N SER A 133 22.57 -7.03 -16.63
CA SER A 133 23.61 -7.49 -15.71
C SER A 133 23.43 -6.89 -14.32
N ARG A 134 24.07 -7.48 -13.32
CA ARG A 134 24.02 -7.04 -11.93
C ARG A 134 24.45 -5.56 -11.79
N GLU A 135 25.52 -5.17 -12.46
CA GLU A 135 26.04 -3.81 -12.42
C GLU A 135 25.03 -2.80 -12.96
N LYS A 136 24.35 -3.17 -14.07
CA LYS A 136 23.27 -2.34 -14.65
C LYS A 136 22.06 -2.23 -13.73
N ILE A 137 21.72 -3.30 -13.00
CA ILE A 137 20.64 -3.28 -12.01
C ILE A 137 21.00 -2.36 -10.84
N GLU A 138 22.21 -2.48 -10.29
CA GLU A 138 22.67 -1.64 -9.20
C GLU A 138 22.75 -0.16 -9.60
N ALA A 139 23.23 0.15 -10.81
CA ALA A 139 23.23 1.51 -11.36
C ALA A 139 21.81 2.09 -11.49
N GLU A 140 20.86 1.31 -11.96
CA GLU A 140 19.46 1.75 -12.11
C GLU A 140 18.82 2.01 -10.74
N LEU A 141 19.07 1.15 -9.75
CA LEU A 141 18.60 1.34 -8.38
C LEU A 141 19.17 2.62 -7.75
N ALA A 142 20.46 2.91 -7.99
CA ALA A 142 21.08 4.15 -7.55
C ALA A 142 20.46 5.38 -8.25
N ARG A 143 20.20 5.29 -9.56
CA ARG A 143 19.57 6.37 -10.34
C ARG A 143 18.19 6.77 -9.83
N ILE A 144 17.41 5.81 -9.36
CA ILE A 144 16.08 6.06 -8.75
C ILE A 144 16.15 6.44 -7.26
N GLY A 145 17.36 6.67 -6.72
CA GLY A 145 17.56 7.19 -5.36
C GLY A 145 17.58 6.13 -4.25
N ILE A 146 17.67 4.84 -4.58
CA ILE A 146 17.84 3.80 -3.56
C ILE A 146 19.26 3.86 -2.99
N LYS A 147 19.36 3.99 -1.67
CA LYS A 147 20.67 4.09 -0.98
C LYS A 147 21.51 2.84 -1.24
N PRO A 148 22.81 2.98 -1.61
CA PRO A 148 23.70 1.84 -1.91
C PRO A 148 23.76 0.80 -0.79
N ALA A 149 23.73 1.23 0.47
CA ALA A 149 23.73 0.33 1.63
C ALA A 149 22.50 -0.61 1.64
N ILE A 150 21.35 -0.13 1.20
CA ILE A 150 20.11 -0.92 1.09
C ILE A 150 20.23 -1.94 -0.05
N VAL A 151 20.73 -1.50 -1.20
CA VAL A 151 20.99 -2.38 -2.34
C VAL A 151 21.96 -3.48 -1.97
N LYS A 152 23.10 -3.13 -1.36
CA LYS A 152 24.13 -4.08 -0.91
C LYS A 152 23.58 -5.11 0.08
N LYS A 153 22.64 -4.69 0.95
CA LYS A 153 22.02 -5.58 1.95
C LYS A 153 21.05 -6.57 1.33
N PHE A 154 20.19 -6.13 0.43
CA PHE A 154 19.04 -6.93 -0.01
C PHE A 154 19.18 -7.53 -1.42
N ALA A 155 19.93 -6.90 -2.34
CA ALA A 155 20.04 -7.42 -3.71
C ALA A 155 20.62 -8.83 -3.80
N PRO A 156 21.68 -9.22 -3.03
CA PRO A 156 22.18 -10.58 -3.05
C PRO A 156 21.13 -11.63 -2.65
N GLN A 157 20.34 -11.34 -1.62
CA GLN A 157 19.28 -12.23 -1.13
C GLN A 157 18.16 -12.40 -2.18
N ILE A 158 17.79 -11.30 -2.85
CA ILE A 158 16.74 -11.32 -3.88
C ILE A 158 17.19 -12.13 -5.09
N LEU A 159 18.45 -11.94 -5.52
CA LEU A 159 19.02 -12.65 -6.68
C LEU A 159 19.24 -14.14 -6.40
N ALA A 160 19.65 -14.51 -5.17
CA ALA A 160 19.86 -15.91 -4.78
C ALA A 160 18.54 -16.66 -4.52
N GLY A 161 17.51 -16.00 -4.04
CA GLY A 161 16.23 -16.62 -3.68
C GLY A 161 15.36 -17.06 -4.86
N GLU A 162 15.75 -16.79 -6.09
CA GLU A 162 15.11 -17.29 -7.31
C GLU A 162 15.64 -18.65 -7.76
N ASP A 163 16.87 -18.98 -7.43
CA ASP A 163 17.47 -20.26 -7.79
C ASP A 163 16.93 -21.42 -6.91
N SER A 164 16.05 -21.12 -5.95
CA SER A 164 15.51 -22.08 -4.96
C SER A 164 13.99 -22.30 -5.08
N ARG A 165 13.35 -21.87 -6.18
CA ARG A 165 11.89 -22.07 -6.39
C ARG A 165 11.59 -22.59 -7.78
#